data_f4a7f43535991f6f42d939e64603ad50
#
_entry.id   f4a7f43535991f6f42d939e64603ad50
#
_cell.length_a   1.000
_cell.length_b   1.000
_cell.length_c   1.000
_cell.angle_alpha   90.00
_cell.angle_beta   90.00
_cell.angle_gamma   90.00
#
_symmetry.space_group_name_H-M   'P 1'
#
loop_
_entity.id
_entity.type
_entity.pdbx_description
1 polymer ?
#
loop_
_entity_poly.entity_id
_entity_poly.type
_entity_poly.pdbx_seq_one_letter_code
_entity_poly.pdbx_strand_id
1 'polypeptide(L)'
;RAYEAGEKPDIYIGGSYEIRHLGNSIQSSYEEIERLMKEIMEEQNERRKSELAALQSQINPHFLYNTLESITWMIESGKNQDAVFMISELAKLFRISLSRGKTIISIKDELQHCRNYMNIQKYRYKERFETEYDISEEIYSFCTVKLILQPILENAIYYGVGDICIFPHWRSVLP
;
A
#
# COMPACT_ATOMS: atom_id res chain seq x y z
N ARG A 1 -4.79 -44.12 -10.99
CA ARG A 1 -3.52 -44.40 -10.22
C ARG A 1 -2.39 -43.44 -10.64
N ALA A 2 -2.12 -43.24 -11.97
CA ALA A 2 -1.10 -42.26 -12.42
C ALA A 2 -1.47 -40.84 -12.05
N TYR A 3 -2.74 -40.46 -12.12
CA TYR A 3 -3.26 -39.13 -11.74
C TYR A 3 -3.11 -38.84 -10.24
N GLU A 4 -3.26 -39.86 -9.37
CA GLU A 4 -3.05 -39.71 -7.92
C GLU A 4 -1.57 -39.56 -7.55
N ALA A 5 -0.67 -39.97 -8.42
CA ALA A 5 0.80 -39.83 -8.28
C ALA A 5 1.33 -38.50 -8.90
N GLY A 6 0.49 -37.70 -9.54
CA GLY A 6 0.92 -36.47 -10.23
C GLY A 6 1.67 -36.73 -11.54
N GLU A 7 1.62 -37.94 -12.06
CA GLU A 7 2.26 -38.32 -13.31
C GLU A 7 1.31 -38.15 -14.48
N LYS A 8 1.84 -37.73 -15.64
CA LYS A 8 1.08 -37.65 -16.88
C LYS A 8 0.60 -39.04 -17.31
N PRO A 9 -0.72 -39.28 -17.45
CA PRO A 9 -1.22 -40.55 -17.84
C PRO A 9 -0.79 -40.89 -19.29
N ASP A 10 -0.23 -42.05 -19.49
CA ASP A 10 0.06 -42.58 -20.83
C ASP A 10 -1.24 -43.14 -21.41
N ILE A 11 -1.86 -42.37 -22.31
CA ILE A 11 -3.18 -42.70 -22.88
C ILE A 11 -2.97 -43.54 -24.12
N TYR A 12 -3.39 -44.83 -24.07
CA TYR A 12 -3.34 -45.73 -25.22
C TYR A 12 -4.30 -45.26 -26.33
N ILE A 13 -3.73 -44.87 -27.48
CA ILE A 13 -4.47 -44.40 -28.66
C ILE A 13 -4.42 -45.53 -29.73
N GLY A 14 -5.14 -46.64 -29.51
CA GLY A 14 -5.23 -47.76 -30.43
C GLY A 14 -6.61 -48.43 -30.39
N GLY A 15 -6.87 -49.37 -31.31
CA GLY A 15 -8.13 -50.09 -31.39
C GLY A 15 -9.09 -49.59 -32.48
N SER A 16 -10.41 -49.77 -32.28
CA SER A 16 -11.41 -49.33 -33.25
C SER A 16 -11.42 -47.78 -33.40
N TYR A 17 -12.07 -47.30 -34.42
CA TYR A 17 -12.14 -45.86 -34.72
C TYR A 17 -12.65 -45.06 -33.50
N GLU A 18 -13.70 -45.56 -32.84
CA GLU A 18 -14.32 -44.94 -31.66
C GLU A 18 -13.34 -44.87 -30.48
N ILE A 19 -12.58 -45.92 -30.22
CA ILE A 19 -11.58 -45.96 -29.12
C ILE A 19 -10.46 -44.98 -29.40
N ARG A 20 -10.00 -44.89 -30.63
CA ARG A 20 -9.01 -43.89 -31.04
C ARG A 20 -9.49 -42.45 -30.86
N HIS A 21 -10.73 -42.20 -31.32
CA HIS A 21 -11.35 -40.88 -31.17
C HIS A 21 -11.49 -40.48 -29.69
N LEU A 22 -11.93 -41.42 -28.84
CA LEU A 22 -12.02 -41.17 -27.40
C LEU A 22 -10.65 -40.90 -26.78
N GLY A 23 -9.63 -41.70 -27.12
CA GLY A 23 -8.26 -41.49 -26.65
C GLY A 23 -7.71 -40.11 -27.01
N ASN A 24 -7.88 -39.69 -28.25
CA ASN A 24 -7.48 -38.34 -28.69
C ASN A 24 -8.24 -37.23 -27.96
N SER A 25 -9.56 -37.37 -27.74
CA SER A 25 -10.33 -36.41 -26.99
C SER A 25 -9.88 -36.28 -25.55
N ILE A 26 -9.57 -37.39 -24.89
CA ILE A 26 -9.02 -37.40 -23.53
C ILE A 26 -7.65 -36.72 -23.51
N GLN A 27 -6.76 -37.08 -24.46
CA GLN A 27 -5.44 -36.45 -24.56
C GLN A 27 -5.53 -34.94 -24.71
N SER A 28 -6.37 -34.44 -25.65
CA SER A 28 -6.58 -33.02 -25.87
C SER A 28 -7.15 -32.31 -24.63
N SER A 29 -8.05 -32.99 -23.89
CA SER A 29 -8.59 -32.46 -22.65
C SER A 29 -7.51 -32.32 -21.56
N TYR A 30 -6.60 -33.27 -21.45
CA TYR A 30 -5.47 -33.17 -20.51
C TYR A 30 -4.53 -32.03 -20.87
N GLU A 31 -4.17 -31.89 -22.15
CA GLU A 31 -3.31 -30.78 -22.62
C GLU A 31 -3.94 -29.42 -22.36
N GLU A 32 -5.24 -29.31 -22.55
CA GLU A 32 -5.98 -28.07 -22.26
C GLU A 32 -6.03 -27.79 -20.75
N ILE A 33 -6.22 -28.80 -19.91
CA ILE A 33 -6.19 -28.66 -18.45
C ILE A 33 -4.80 -28.20 -18.00
N GLU A 34 -3.72 -28.83 -18.49
CA GLU A 34 -2.34 -28.42 -18.17
C GLU A 34 -2.09 -26.95 -18.57
N ARG A 35 -2.56 -26.54 -19.76
CA ARG A 35 -2.44 -25.19 -20.25
C ARG A 35 -3.18 -24.19 -19.34
N LEU A 36 -4.44 -24.49 -19.02
CA LEU A 36 -5.26 -23.64 -18.15
C LEU A 36 -4.70 -23.55 -16.73
N MET A 37 -4.20 -24.66 -16.18
CA MET A 37 -3.55 -24.65 -14.86
C MET A 37 -2.31 -23.75 -14.85
N LYS A 38 -1.51 -23.78 -15.90
CA LYS A 38 -0.33 -22.92 -16.04
C LYS A 38 -0.72 -21.45 -16.14
N GLU A 39 -1.72 -21.12 -16.96
CA GLU A 39 -2.25 -19.76 -17.08
C GLU A 39 -2.77 -19.22 -15.73
N ILE A 40 -3.55 -20.03 -15.01
CA ILE A 40 -4.06 -19.67 -13.68
C ILE A 40 -2.90 -19.41 -12.70
N MET A 41 -1.86 -20.25 -12.72
CA MET A 41 -0.70 -20.05 -11.84
C MET A 41 0.07 -18.77 -12.19
N GLU A 42 0.26 -18.47 -13.46
CA GLU A 42 0.92 -17.26 -13.93
C GLU A 42 0.10 -16.01 -13.54
N GLU A 43 -1.22 -16.03 -13.77
CA GLU A 43 -2.11 -14.94 -13.38
C GLU A 43 -2.11 -14.70 -11.85
N GLN A 44 -2.17 -15.77 -11.06
CA GLN A 44 -2.10 -15.66 -9.61
C GLN A 44 -0.76 -15.08 -9.13
N ASN A 45 0.35 -15.44 -9.76
CA ASN A 45 1.67 -14.91 -9.43
C ASN A 45 1.77 -13.41 -9.80
N GLU A 46 1.25 -13.01 -10.94
CA GLU A 46 1.23 -11.60 -11.34
C GLU A 46 0.33 -10.77 -10.42
N ARG A 47 -0.83 -11.30 -10.06
CA ARG A 47 -1.71 -10.66 -9.09
C ARG A 47 -1.03 -10.48 -7.74
N ARG A 48 -0.35 -11.51 -7.22
CA ARG A 48 0.44 -11.41 -5.98
C ARG A 48 1.53 -10.35 -6.05
N LYS A 49 2.28 -10.30 -7.16
CA LYS A 49 3.30 -9.27 -7.37
C LYS A 49 2.69 -7.86 -7.38
N SER A 50 1.57 -7.69 -8.06
CA SER A 50 0.84 -6.42 -8.09
C SER A 50 0.32 -6.01 -6.72
N GLU A 51 -0.25 -6.95 -5.95
CA GLU A 51 -0.71 -6.70 -4.58
C GLU A 51 0.45 -6.32 -3.65
N LEU A 52 1.60 -7.01 -3.77
CA LEU A 52 2.81 -6.66 -3.01
C LEU A 52 3.36 -5.29 -3.39
N ALA A 53 3.41 -4.96 -4.68
CA ALA A 53 3.84 -3.65 -5.16
C ALA A 53 2.91 -2.53 -4.67
N ALA A 54 1.60 -2.77 -4.69
CA ALA A 54 0.61 -1.85 -4.14
C ALA A 54 0.76 -1.65 -2.62
N LEU A 55 1.04 -2.71 -1.88
CA LEU A 55 1.33 -2.63 -0.45
C LEU A 55 2.63 -1.86 -0.16
N GLN A 56 3.68 -2.10 -0.94
CA GLN A 56 4.95 -1.37 -0.82
C GLN A 56 4.82 0.10 -1.17
N SER A 57 3.98 0.45 -2.16
CA SER A 57 3.75 1.85 -2.55
C SER A 57 2.98 2.66 -1.50
N GLN A 58 2.29 2.01 -0.56
CA GLN A 58 1.61 2.68 0.56
C GLN A 58 2.58 3.28 1.59
N ILE A 59 3.85 2.88 1.54
CA ILE A 59 4.93 3.46 2.36
C ILE A 59 5.87 4.17 1.41
N ASN A 60 5.96 5.49 1.50
CA ASN A 60 6.98 6.24 0.77
C ASN A 60 8.37 5.93 1.37
N PRO A 61 9.24 5.14 0.69
CA PRO A 61 10.53 4.75 1.26
C PRO A 61 11.42 5.95 1.59
N HIS A 62 11.39 6.96 0.75
CA HIS A 62 12.17 8.18 0.95
C HIS A 62 11.71 8.95 2.20
N PHE A 63 10.40 9.02 2.45
CA PHE A 63 9.89 9.59 3.70
C PHE A 63 10.39 8.82 4.93
N LEU A 64 10.36 7.48 4.86
CA LEU A 64 10.82 6.63 5.95
C LEU A 64 12.31 6.82 6.25
N TYR A 65 13.18 6.75 5.21
CA TYR A 65 14.61 6.95 5.38
C TYR A 65 14.93 8.31 5.98
N ASN A 66 14.36 9.37 5.45
CA ASN A 66 14.59 10.73 5.95
C ASN A 66 14.07 10.93 7.38
N THR A 67 13.00 10.25 7.76
CA THR A 67 12.48 10.32 9.14
C THR A 67 13.40 9.58 10.11
N LEU A 68 13.90 8.40 9.74
CA LEU A 68 14.86 7.64 10.56
C LEU A 68 16.19 8.39 10.71
N GLU A 69 16.69 9.00 9.64
CA GLU A 69 17.89 9.83 9.68
C GLU A 69 17.72 11.04 10.62
N SER A 70 16.57 11.69 10.57
CA SER A 70 16.23 12.79 11.49
C SER A 70 16.20 12.32 12.94
N ILE A 71 15.65 11.14 13.22
CA ILE A 71 15.62 10.54 14.56
C ILE A 71 17.05 10.24 15.05
N THR A 72 17.90 9.66 14.20
CA THR A 72 19.30 9.38 14.52
C THR A 72 20.04 10.66 14.89
N TRP A 73 19.88 11.72 14.09
CA TRP A 73 20.47 13.02 14.37
C TRP A 73 19.99 13.62 15.71
N MET A 74 18.70 13.46 16.05
CA MET A 74 18.15 13.91 17.34
C MET A 74 18.80 13.20 18.52
N ILE A 75 19.00 11.88 18.40
CA ILE A 75 19.68 11.08 19.44
C ILE A 75 21.12 11.53 19.61
N GLU A 76 21.87 11.66 18.52
CA GLU A 76 23.26 12.11 18.53
C GLU A 76 23.42 13.53 19.11
N SER A 77 22.40 14.39 18.89
CA SER A 77 22.35 15.76 19.41
C SER A 77 21.81 15.85 20.84
N GLY A 78 21.53 14.73 21.52
CA GLY A 78 21.00 14.69 22.88
C GLY A 78 19.51 15.07 23.02
N LYS A 79 18.78 15.21 21.90
CA LYS A 79 17.35 15.54 21.86
C LYS A 79 16.47 14.29 21.99
N ASN A 80 16.70 13.50 23.05
CA ASN A 80 16.08 12.19 23.21
C ASN A 80 14.55 12.24 23.30
N GLN A 81 13.97 13.29 23.91
CA GLN A 81 12.51 13.45 24.01
C GLN A 81 11.88 13.68 22.63
N ASP A 82 12.50 14.47 21.78
CA ASP A 82 12.05 14.70 20.40
C ASP A 82 12.15 13.41 19.57
N ALA A 83 13.23 12.63 19.74
CA ALA A 83 13.40 11.35 19.10
C ALA A 83 12.30 10.35 19.51
N VAL A 84 11.97 10.26 20.79
CA VAL A 84 10.86 9.40 21.30
C VAL A 84 9.52 9.85 20.73
N PHE A 85 9.26 11.15 20.67
CA PHE A 85 8.07 11.71 20.06
C PHE A 85 7.98 11.30 18.58
N MET A 86 9.03 11.51 17.81
CA MET A 86 9.10 11.16 16.37
C MET A 86 8.85 9.67 16.13
N ILE A 87 9.45 8.78 16.93
CA ILE A 87 9.22 7.33 16.85
C ILE A 87 7.75 7.02 17.14
N SER A 88 7.15 7.65 18.14
CA SER A 88 5.74 7.46 18.48
C SER A 88 4.80 7.88 17.34
N GLU A 89 5.02 9.05 16.75
CA GLU A 89 4.23 9.54 15.62
C GLU A 89 4.39 8.64 14.38
N LEU A 90 5.61 8.17 14.10
CA LEU A 90 5.88 7.22 13.01
C LEU A 90 5.15 5.88 13.22
N ALA A 91 5.18 5.36 14.45
CA ALA A 91 4.46 4.13 14.79
C ALA A 91 2.94 4.26 14.63
N LYS A 92 2.36 5.40 15.05
CA LYS A 92 0.93 5.71 14.87
C LYS A 92 0.56 5.83 13.39
N LEU A 93 1.40 6.50 12.60
CA LEU A 93 1.24 6.67 11.16
C LEU A 93 1.19 5.31 10.47
N PHE A 94 2.17 4.44 10.73
CA PHE A 94 2.21 3.10 10.14
C PHE A 94 1.05 2.21 10.57
N ARG A 95 0.60 2.30 11.81
CA ARG A 95 -0.54 1.52 12.28
C ARG A 95 -1.81 1.81 11.47
N ILE A 96 -2.03 3.04 11.06
CA ILE A 96 -3.17 3.44 10.22
C ILE A 96 -2.89 3.06 8.76
N SER A 97 -1.70 3.34 8.23
CA SER A 97 -1.32 3.03 6.85
C SER A 97 -1.40 1.54 6.55
N LEU A 98 -0.97 0.70 7.49
CA LEU A 98 -0.97 -0.76 7.34
C LEU A 98 -2.28 -1.43 7.76
N SER A 99 -3.30 -0.70 8.19
CA SER A 99 -4.58 -1.10 8.78
C SER A 99 -5.21 -2.39 8.18
N ARG A 100 -4.51 -3.53 8.31
CA ARG A 100 -4.94 -4.89 7.91
C ARG A 100 -5.55 -4.98 6.49
N GLY A 101 -5.04 -4.20 5.54
CA GLY A 101 -5.51 -4.25 4.14
C GLY A 101 -6.86 -3.56 3.89
N LYS A 102 -7.44 -2.86 4.86
CA LYS A 102 -8.67 -2.11 4.64
C LYS A 102 -8.41 -0.92 3.70
N THR A 103 -9.23 -0.81 2.67
CA THR A 103 -9.20 0.30 1.71
C THR A 103 -10.04 1.49 2.20
N ILE A 104 -11.07 1.24 3.01
CA ILE A 104 -11.97 2.25 3.56
C ILE A 104 -11.75 2.33 5.06
N ILE A 105 -11.55 3.56 5.56
CA ILE A 105 -11.34 3.88 6.98
C ILE A 105 -12.26 5.02 7.41
N SER A 106 -12.37 5.25 8.72
CA SER A 106 -13.11 6.41 9.22
C SER A 106 -12.39 7.71 8.86
N ILE A 107 -13.14 8.79 8.65
CA ILE A 107 -12.55 10.12 8.47
C ILE A 107 -11.69 10.50 9.68
N LYS A 108 -12.09 10.06 10.87
CA LYS A 108 -11.30 10.24 12.09
C LYS A 108 -9.89 9.64 11.98
N ASP A 109 -9.79 8.40 11.47
CA ASP A 109 -8.49 7.73 11.29
C ASP A 109 -7.66 8.39 10.19
N GLU A 110 -8.30 8.79 9.08
CA GLU A 110 -7.62 9.51 7.99
C GLU A 110 -7.04 10.84 8.49
N LEU A 111 -7.81 11.61 9.24
CA LEU A 111 -7.34 12.86 9.84
C LEU A 111 -6.26 12.64 10.90
N GLN A 112 -6.36 11.57 11.69
CA GLN A 112 -5.30 11.21 12.62
C GLN A 112 -4.00 10.84 11.89
N HIS A 113 -4.12 10.12 10.76
CA HIS A 113 -2.99 9.83 9.90
C HIS A 113 -2.34 11.13 9.37
N CYS A 114 -3.15 12.07 8.87
CA CYS A 114 -2.67 13.37 8.42
C CYS A 114 -1.96 14.15 9.53
N ARG A 115 -2.50 14.16 10.74
CA ARG A 115 -1.87 14.84 11.89
C ARG A 115 -0.52 14.24 12.23
N ASN A 116 -0.42 12.90 12.29
CA ASN A 116 0.84 12.20 12.57
C ASN A 116 1.88 12.52 11.47
N TYR A 117 1.48 12.50 10.19
CA TYR A 117 2.34 12.86 9.07
C TYR A 117 2.84 14.31 9.17
N MET A 118 1.94 15.27 9.43
CA MET A 118 2.29 16.69 9.55
C MET A 118 3.19 16.97 10.75
N ASN A 119 2.99 16.28 11.89
CA ASN A 119 3.87 16.37 13.05
C ASN A 119 5.30 15.94 12.69
N ILE A 120 5.46 14.83 11.99
CA ILE A 120 6.78 14.35 11.54
C ILE A 120 7.41 15.38 10.60
N GLN A 121 6.67 15.89 9.63
CA GLN A 121 7.16 16.88 8.67
C GLN A 121 7.54 18.21 9.35
N LYS A 122 6.77 18.65 10.35
CA LYS A 122 7.07 19.88 11.11
C LYS A 122 8.47 19.80 11.75
N TYR A 123 8.82 18.67 12.39
CA TYR A 123 10.16 18.45 12.92
C TYR A 123 11.24 18.44 11.84
N ARG A 124 11.00 17.77 10.70
CA ARG A 124 11.95 17.70 9.58
C ARG A 124 12.24 19.07 8.97
N TYR A 125 11.24 19.90 8.83
CA TYR A 125 11.37 21.25 8.28
C TYR A 125 11.66 22.33 9.35
N LYS A 126 12.08 21.89 10.58
CA LYS A 126 12.50 22.77 11.68
C LYS A 126 11.43 23.86 11.95
N GLU A 127 10.18 23.45 12.04
CA GLU A 127 9.03 24.32 12.36
C GLU A 127 8.81 25.49 11.40
N ARG A 128 9.25 25.35 10.14
CA ARG A 128 9.07 26.39 9.12
C ARG A 128 7.62 26.63 8.71
N PHE A 129 6.67 25.80 9.13
CA PHE A 129 5.25 25.93 8.84
C PHE A 129 4.41 25.56 10.07
N GLU A 130 3.22 26.08 10.11
CA GLU A 130 2.21 25.72 11.10
C GLU A 130 1.03 25.02 10.44
N THR A 131 0.32 24.21 11.21
CA THR A 131 -0.87 23.49 10.75
C THR A 131 -2.06 23.88 11.60
N GLU A 132 -3.11 24.34 10.96
CA GLU A 132 -4.40 24.61 11.57
C GLU A 132 -5.43 23.63 11.01
N TYR A 133 -6.30 23.12 11.87
CA TYR A 133 -7.33 22.17 11.50
C TYR A 133 -8.68 22.73 11.91
N ASP A 134 -9.48 23.14 10.94
CA ASP A 134 -10.87 23.55 11.12
C ASP A 134 -11.77 22.45 10.55
N ILE A 135 -12.33 21.62 11.43
CA ILE A 135 -13.01 20.37 11.05
C ILE A 135 -14.26 20.22 11.91
N SER A 136 -15.42 20.13 11.27
CA SER A 136 -16.68 19.83 11.96
C SER A 136 -16.64 18.40 12.55
N GLU A 137 -17.07 18.26 13.80
CA GLU A 137 -17.11 16.96 14.47
C GLU A 137 -18.09 15.97 13.81
N GLU A 138 -19.10 16.46 13.10
CA GLU A 138 -20.12 15.65 12.44
C GLU A 138 -19.53 14.69 11.40
N ILE A 139 -18.42 15.09 10.77
CA ILE A 139 -17.80 14.28 9.71
C ILE A 139 -17.02 13.08 10.22
N TYR A 140 -16.67 13.02 11.50
CA TYR A 140 -15.85 11.93 12.06
C TYR A 140 -16.53 10.55 11.98
N SER A 141 -17.85 10.50 11.89
CA SER A 141 -18.62 9.26 11.75
C SER A 141 -18.63 8.68 10.34
N PHE A 142 -18.26 9.48 9.33
CA PHE A 142 -18.21 9.03 7.95
C PHE A 142 -16.93 8.27 7.62
N CYS A 143 -16.95 7.58 6.48
CA CYS A 143 -15.83 6.79 5.97
C CYS A 143 -15.31 7.39 4.66
N THR A 144 -14.04 7.16 4.40
CA THR A 144 -13.35 7.61 3.19
C THR A 144 -12.35 6.55 2.71
N VAL A 145 -11.85 6.74 1.50
CA VAL A 145 -10.72 5.94 1.00
C VAL A 145 -9.46 6.32 1.78
N LYS A 146 -8.72 5.31 2.22
CA LYS A 146 -7.47 5.48 2.98
C LYS A 146 -6.42 6.24 2.18
N LEU A 147 -5.68 7.13 2.86
CA LEU A 147 -4.55 7.89 2.32
C LEU A 147 -4.91 8.83 1.15
N ILE A 148 -6.15 9.32 1.10
CA ILE A 148 -6.59 10.27 0.06
C ILE A 148 -6.06 11.68 0.30
N LEU A 149 -5.87 12.06 1.58
CA LEU A 149 -5.39 13.41 1.94
C LEU A 149 -3.85 13.49 1.90
N GLN A 150 -3.15 12.40 2.08
CA GLN A 150 -1.68 12.39 2.15
C GLN A 150 -1.01 12.97 0.89
N PRO A 151 -1.36 12.61 -0.36
CA PRO A 151 -0.75 13.19 -1.55
C PRO A 151 -0.96 14.71 -1.65
N ILE A 152 -2.11 15.19 -1.16
CA ILE A 152 -2.42 16.63 -1.15
C ILE A 152 -1.49 17.36 -0.17
N LEU A 153 -1.31 16.79 1.03
CA LEU A 153 -0.41 17.35 2.04
C LEU A 153 1.06 17.26 1.60
N GLU A 154 1.48 16.17 0.96
CA GLU A 154 2.82 16.03 0.39
C GLU A 154 3.10 17.11 -0.64
N ASN A 155 2.18 17.33 -1.57
CA ASN A 155 2.29 18.38 -2.57
C ASN A 155 2.33 19.78 -1.93
N ALA A 156 1.47 20.02 -0.94
CA ALA A 156 1.43 21.32 -0.24
C ALA A 156 2.75 21.61 0.49
N ILE A 157 3.36 20.62 1.12
CA ILE A 157 4.67 20.77 1.77
C ILE A 157 5.77 20.94 0.73
N TYR A 158 5.80 20.10 -0.30
CA TYR A 158 6.85 20.10 -1.30
C TYR A 158 6.92 21.42 -2.07
N TYR A 159 5.77 21.94 -2.50
CA TYR A 159 5.68 23.20 -3.25
C TYR A 159 5.51 24.44 -2.38
N GLY A 160 5.00 24.30 -1.14
CA GLY A 160 4.74 25.44 -0.26
C GLY A 160 5.87 25.74 0.73
N VAL A 161 6.62 24.74 1.17
CA VAL A 161 7.71 24.87 2.15
C VAL A 161 9.09 24.68 1.50
N GLY A 162 9.15 24.10 0.28
CA GLY A 162 10.36 23.99 -0.55
C GLY A 162 10.89 25.38 -0.95
N ASP A 163 11.99 25.47 -1.69
CA ASP A 163 12.81 26.65 -1.95
C ASP A 163 12.11 27.89 -2.57
N ILE A 164 10.82 27.89 -2.72
CA ILE A 164 10.06 29.03 -3.23
C ILE A 164 9.16 29.56 -2.10
N CYS A 165 9.56 30.72 -1.56
CA CYS A 165 8.71 31.57 -0.71
C CYS A 165 7.50 32.12 -1.51
N ILE A 166 6.56 31.27 -1.85
CA ILE A 166 5.25 31.69 -2.34
C ILE A 166 4.26 31.07 -1.37
N PHE A 167 3.74 31.92 -0.46
CA PHE A 167 2.64 31.59 0.41
C PHE A 167 1.33 31.48 -0.40
N PRO A 168 0.80 30.30 -0.67
CA PRO A 168 -0.63 30.18 -0.86
C PRO A 168 -1.25 30.05 0.52
N HIS A 169 -2.03 31.04 0.89
CA HIS A 169 -2.95 30.97 2.00
C HIS A 169 -4.01 29.90 1.67
N TRP A 170 -3.73 28.64 1.94
CA TRP A 170 -4.72 27.56 1.86
C TRP A 170 -5.56 27.59 3.14
N ARG A 171 -6.57 28.45 3.17
CA ARG A 171 -7.75 28.18 3.95
C ARG A 171 -8.48 27.05 3.24
N SER A 172 -8.41 25.84 3.77
CA SER A 172 -9.31 24.75 3.35
C SER A 172 -10.72 25.08 3.87
N VAL A 173 -11.43 25.91 3.12
CA VAL A 173 -12.87 26.06 3.28
C VAL A 173 -13.47 24.88 2.52
N LEU A 174 -13.75 23.80 3.21
CA LEU A 174 -14.77 22.85 2.76
C LEU A 174 -16.11 23.36 3.28
N PRO A 175 -17.11 23.48 2.38
CA PRO A 175 -18.43 23.94 2.75
C PRO A 175 -19.15 22.98 3.69
#